data_fece12acfe9e50c2ead400be38c090d4
#
_entry.id   fece12acfe9e50c2ead400be38c090d4
#
_cell.length_a   1.000
_cell.length_b   1.000
_cell.length_c   1.000
_cell.angle_alpha   90.00
_cell.angle_beta   90.00
_cell.angle_gamma   90.00
#
_symmetry.space_group_name_H-M   'P 1'
#
loop_
_entity.id
_entity.type
_entity.pdbx_description
1 polymer ?
#
loop_
_entity_poly.entity_id
_entity_poly.type
_entity_poly.pdbx_seq_one_letter_code
_entity_poly.pdbx_strand_id
1 'polypeptide(L)'
;MCLRFSRSLILCLCASMAWSQQAPQPAAAPATPDPVGVLVGRLDLTKYKATIKGLTQFGDRRQGTDRNRAAIDWIEAQLKSYGCTNTERIHYNYVVPPPRTPGGGAGRTPVDSTAGPGGSRKRGNIYPDTVNSDPMKQPDVKLRELNTQPSADGPREEVYCTKVGSKHPDQMYILGAHMDGIGWGEAANDDGSGTALVMELARIFSNPDVTTDVSIRFALWNNEETGLNGAAAYADQRKDLQGIESPAGSGKYPEPKWLGMIQHDMMMFDHGMPHKDGTMSKQQRPEADVNIEYQATSKFADAAMVMAHKFQLADDKYATDYPANVGPHMTNTDSTPFMNLTPSLSLREVERGAQMGAGWDPQHHQPTDVYSFYNDDDFRLGLNAAQVTLGAIGQLAGAAITK
;
A
#
# COMPACT_ATOMS: atom_id res chain seq x y z
N MET A 1 68.58 5.24 -67.84
CA MET A 1 68.48 4.05 -68.67
C MET A 1 68.95 2.89 -67.86
N CYS A 2 68.24 1.84 -67.74
CA CYS A 2 68.33 0.51 -67.10
C CYS A 2 67.39 0.37 -65.92
N LEU A 3 66.28 -0.27 -66.19
CA LEU A 3 65.35 -0.81 -65.22
C LEU A 3 65.94 -1.96 -64.43
N ARG A 4 65.75 -1.97 -63.12
CA ARG A 4 65.97 -3.18 -62.32
C ARG A 4 64.64 -3.60 -61.69
N PHE A 5 64.17 -4.79 -62.13
CA PHE A 5 63.11 -5.52 -61.51
C PHE A 5 63.51 -6.15 -60.18
N SER A 6 62.79 -5.83 -59.12
CA SER A 6 62.94 -6.51 -57.82
C SER A 6 61.80 -7.53 -57.70
N ARG A 7 62.18 -8.83 -57.51
CA ARG A 7 61.24 -9.91 -57.26
C ARG A 7 60.91 -9.98 -55.77
N SER A 8 59.69 -9.69 -55.40
CA SER A 8 59.20 -9.91 -54.03
C SER A 8 58.74 -11.36 -53.87
N LEU A 9 59.32 -12.05 -52.96
CA LEU A 9 58.99 -13.40 -52.52
C LEU A 9 57.77 -13.32 -51.56
N ILE A 10 56.62 -13.88 -51.93
CA ILE A 10 55.45 -14.00 -51.08
C ILE A 10 55.58 -15.32 -50.29
N LEU A 11 55.81 -15.21 -48.97
CA LEU A 11 55.76 -16.35 -48.06
C LEU A 11 54.31 -16.55 -47.63
N CYS A 12 53.65 -17.62 -48.06
CA CYS A 12 52.35 -18.08 -47.54
C CYS A 12 52.57 -18.77 -46.20
N LEU A 13 52.14 -18.10 -45.10
CA LEU A 13 51.99 -18.75 -43.80
C LEU A 13 50.61 -19.45 -43.77
N CYS A 14 50.58 -20.76 -43.82
CA CYS A 14 49.41 -21.54 -43.48
C CYS A 14 49.23 -21.60 -41.97
N ALA A 15 48.33 -20.76 -41.42
CA ALA A 15 47.90 -20.90 -40.05
C ALA A 15 46.86 -22.03 -39.94
N SER A 16 47.25 -23.15 -39.34
CA SER A 16 46.38 -24.25 -38.96
C SER A 16 45.51 -23.79 -37.76
N MET A 17 44.23 -23.50 -38.03
CA MET A 17 43.22 -23.30 -36.98
C MET A 17 42.95 -24.64 -36.31
N ALA A 18 43.48 -24.86 -35.13
CA ALA A 18 43.04 -25.93 -34.25
C ALA A 18 41.69 -25.53 -33.63
N TRP A 19 40.64 -26.17 -34.09
CA TRP A 19 39.33 -26.11 -33.40
C TRP A 19 39.45 -26.89 -32.09
N SER A 20 39.52 -26.15 -30.97
CA SER A 20 39.33 -26.74 -29.64
C SER A 20 37.85 -27.08 -29.51
N GLN A 21 37.50 -28.36 -29.55
CA GLN A 21 36.16 -28.80 -29.14
C GLN A 21 36.02 -28.50 -27.65
N GLN A 22 35.23 -27.45 -27.35
CA GLN A 22 34.81 -27.14 -25.99
C GLN A 22 33.94 -28.30 -25.50
N ALA A 23 34.34 -28.97 -24.42
CA ALA A 23 33.54 -29.99 -23.79
C ALA A 23 32.12 -29.46 -23.46
N PRO A 24 31.05 -30.21 -23.61
CA PRO A 24 29.71 -29.79 -23.30
C PRO A 24 29.68 -29.35 -21.84
N GLN A 25 29.27 -28.08 -21.59
CA GLN A 25 29.07 -27.56 -20.27
C GLN A 25 27.99 -28.41 -19.58
N PRO A 26 28.18 -28.85 -18.32
CA PRO A 26 27.14 -29.59 -17.61
C PRO A 26 25.86 -28.75 -17.61
N ALA A 27 24.72 -29.40 -17.92
CA ALA A 27 23.43 -28.75 -17.83
C ALA A 27 23.27 -28.10 -16.42
N ALA A 28 22.94 -26.83 -16.38
CA ALA A 28 22.70 -26.13 -15.11
C ALA A 28 21.63 -26.92 -14.32
N ALA A 29 21.91 -27.19 -13.05
CA ALA A 29 20.92 -27.80 -12.17
C ALA A 29 19.62 -26.98 -12.23
N PRO A 30 18.43 -27.60 -12.20
CA PRO A 30 17.19 -26.88 -12.21
C PRO A 30 17.19 -25.86 -11.05
N ALA A 31 16.95 -24.59 -11.36
CA ALA A 31 16.92 -23.53 -10.38
C ALA A 31 15.85 -23.88 -9.33
N THR A 32 16.23 -23.78 -8.06
CA THR A 32 15.26 -23.93 -6.95
C THR A 32 14.15 -22.88 -7.17
N PRO A 33 12.87 -23.27 -7.12
CA PRO A 33 11.78 -22.30 -7.28
C PRO A 33 11.93 -21.16 -6.27
N ASP A 34 11.79 -19.91 -6.72
CA ASP A 34 11.75 -18.74 -5.86
C ASP A 34 10.47 -18.80 -4.99
N PRO A 35 10.56 -19.01 -3.67
CA PRO A 35 9.39 -19.17 -2.83
C PRO A 35 8.52 -17.90 -2.83
N VAL A 36 9.14 -16.72 -2.91
CA VAL A 36 8.41 -15.45 -2.96
C VAL A 36 7.64 -15.33 -4.27
N GLY A 37 8.24 -15.70 -5.41
CA GLY A 37 7.53 -15.72 -6.69
C GLY A 37 6.33 -16.67 -6.69
N VAL A 38 6.45 -17.83 -6.02
CA VAL A 38 5.30 -18.74 -5.85
C VAL A 38 4.21 -18.10 -4.99
N LEU A 39 4.56 -17.36 -3.92
CA LEU A 39 3.58 -16.68 -3.08
C LEU A 39 2.88 -15.55 -3.84
N VAL A 40 3.62 -14.77 -4.62
CA VAL A 40 3.04 -13.71 -5.49
C VAL A 40 2.04 -14.33 -6.48
N GLY A 41 2.35 -15.47 -7.06
CA GLY A 41 1.44 -16.21 -7.95
C GLY A 41 0.15 -16.73 -7.28
N ARG A 42 0.02 -16.66 -5.93
CA ARG A 42 -1.21 -17.00 -5.20
C ARG A 42 -2.17 -15.82 -5.02
N LEU A 43 -1.74 -14.59 -5.34
CA LEU A 43 -2.62 -13.42 -5.36
C LEU A 43 -3.69 -13.60 -6.45
N ASP A 44 -4.91 -13.18 -6.16
CA ASP A 44 -6.08 -13.48 -6.98
C ASP A 44 -6.94 -12.23 -7.16
N LEU A 45 -6.99 -11.72 -8.39
CA LEU A 45 -7.78 -10.54 -8.75
C LEU A 45 -9.26 -10.70 -8.38
N THR A 46 -9.82 -11.90 -8.57
CA THR A 46 -11.24 -12.14 -8.25
C THR A 46 -11.50 -12.03 -6.74
N LYS A 47 -10.57 -12.53 -5.92
CA LYS A 47 -10.69 -12.43 -4.46
C LYS A 47 -10.48 -11.00 -3.98
N TYR A 48 -9.50 -10.29 -4.53
CA TYR A 48 -9.27 -8.89 -4.25
C TYR A 48 -10.53 -8.06 -4.54
N LYS A 49 -11.10 -8.20 -5.75
CA LYS A 49 -12.37 -7.57 -6.15
C LYS A 49 -13.53 -7.96 -5.22
N ALA A 50 -13.63 -9.23 -4.85
CA ALA A 50 -14.69 -9.72 -3.97
C ALA A 50 -14.58 -9.12 -2.56
N THR A 51 -13.36 -8.91 -2.06
CA THR A 51 -13.14 -8.25 -0.76
C THR A 51 -13.59 -6.80 -0.79
N ILE A 52 -13.20 -6.04 -1.82
CA ILE A 52 -13.67 -4.65 -2.00
C ILE A 52 -15.21 -4.63 -2.07
N LYS A 53 -15.79 -5.51 -2.90
CA LYS A 53 -17.26 -5.60 -3.00
C LYS A 53 -17.90 -5.98 -1.67
N GLY A 54 -17.27 -6.83 -0.87
CA GLY A 54 -17.72 -7.17 0.49
C GLY A 54 -17.72 -5.96 1.43
N LEU A 55 -16.73 -5.08 1.33
CA LEU A 55 -16.65 -3.86 2.13
C LEU A 55 -17.76 -2.86 1.77
N THR A 56 -18.13 -2.76 0.50
CA THR A 56 -19.14 -1.77 0.06
C THR A 56 -20.54 -2.00 0.64
N GLN A 57 -20.84 -3.19 1.15
CA GLN A 57 -22.11 -3.47 1.83
C GLN A 57 -22.36 -2.60 3.07
N PHE A 58 -21.30 -2.02 3.62
CA PHE A 58 -21.34 -1.13 4.78
C PHE A 58 -21.31 0.36 4.41
N GLY A 59 -21.53 0.71 3.13
CA GLY A 59 -21.41 2.06 2.61
C GLY A 59 -19.99 2.62 2.76
N ASP A 60 -19.86 3.92 3.10
CA ASP A 60 -18.57 4.57 3.32
C ASP A 60 -17.90 4.16 4.65
N ARG A 61 -18.48 3.29 5.42
CA ARG A 61 -17.90 2.78 6.69
C ARG A 61 -17.47 3.87 7.66
N ARG A 62 -18.13 5.04 7.59
CA ARG A 62 -17.77 6.21 8.40
C ARG A 62 -17.59 5.85 9.86
N GLN A 63 -16.46 6.26 10.43
CA GLN A 63 -16.11 6.02 11.82
C GLN A 63 -17.22 6.45 12.80
N GLY A 64 -17.41 5.73 13.91
CA GLY A 64 -18.38 6.04 14.95
C GLY A 64 -19.83 5.66 14.64
N THR A 65 -20.09 4.96 13.54
CA THR A 65 -21.41 4.43 13.15
C THR A 65 -21.51 2.93 13.44
N ASP A 66 -22.73 2.40 13.51
CA ASP A 66 -22.96 0.95 13.67
C ASP A 66 -22.44 0.16 12.47
N ARG A 67 -22.57 0.71 11.25
CA ARG A 67 -22.04 0.07 10.05
C ARG A 67 -20.51 -0.01 10.02
N ASN A 68 -19.81 0.97 10.64
CA ASN A 68 -18.37 0.91 10.82
C ASN A 68 -17.97 -0.25 11.75
N ARG A 69 -18.67 -0.41 12.88
CA ARG A 69 -18.47 -1.54 13.79
C ARG A 69 -18.74 -2.88 13.11
N ALA A 70 -19.84 -2.95 12.35
CA ALA A 70 -20.18 -4.15 11.58
C ALA A 70 -19.11 -4.48 10.51
N ALA A 71 -18.50 -3.46 9.88
CA ALA A 71 -17.39 -3.66 8.95
C ALA A 71 -16.15 -4.21 9.67
N ILE A 72 -15.80 -3.72 10.86
CA ILE A 72 -14.69 -4.26 11.66
C ILE A 72 -14.96 -5.72 12.03
N ASP A 73 -16.17 -6.06 12.46
CA ASP A 73 -16.56 -7.45 12.77
C ASP A 73 -16.43 -8.35 11.53
N TRP A 74 -16.83 -7.86 10.37
CA TRP A 74 -16.71 -8.59 9.11
C TRP A 74 -15.25 -8.79 8.72
N ILE A 75 -14.41 -7.74 8.80
CA ILE A 75 -12.98 -7.81 8.52
C ILE A 75 -12.32 -8.85 9.42
N GLU A 76 -12.57 -8.79 10.74
CA GLU A 76 -12.02 -9.74 11.70
C GLU A 76 -12.41 -11.19 11.37
N ALA A 77 -13.68 -11.41 11.01
CA ALA A 77 -14.16 -12.72 10.59
C ALA A 77 -13.46 -13.23 9.33
N GLN A 78 -13.21 -12.35 8.34
CA GLN A 78 -12.45 -12.71 7.14
C GLN A 78 -11.00 -13.08 7.49
N LEU A 79 -10.30 -12.26 8.29
CA LEU A 79 -8.93 -12.54 8.72
C LEU A 79 -8.83 -13.92 9.43
N LYS A 80 -9.77 -14.22 10.31
CA LYS A 80 -9.86 -15.54 10.96
C LYS A 80 -10.09 -16.67 9.95
N SER A 81 -10.92 -16.45 8.94
CA SER A 81 -11.19 -17.44 7.88
C SER A 81 -9.96 -17.73 7.01
N TYR A 82 -9.04 -16.79 6.92
CA TYR A 82 -7.75 -16.95 6.22
C TYR A 82 -6.69 -17.69 7.05
N GLY A 83 -7.00 -18.01 8.30
CA GLY A 83 -6.06 -18.64 9.22
C GLY A 83 -5.28 -17.66 10.10
N CYS A 84 -5.54 -16.35 9.99
CA CYS A 84 -4.98 -15.35 10.90
C CYS A 84 -5.84 -15.25 12.17
N THR A 85 -5.67 -16.22 13.08
CA THR A 85 -6.60 -16.46 14.20
C THR A 85 -6.26 -15.68 15.46
N ASN A 86 -5.09 -15.03 15.53
CA ASN A 86 -4.65 -14.20 16.64
C ASN A 86 -5.02 -12.72 16.44
N THR A 87 -6.26 -12.47 16.05
CA THR A 87 -6.78 -11.12 15.89
C THR A 87 -6.85 -10.40 17.24
N GLU A 88 -6.53 -9.12 17.23
CA GLU A 88 -6.68 -8.22 18.37
C GLU A 88 -7.32 -6.92 17.92
N ARG A 89 -7.95 -6.20 18.87
CA ARG A 89 -8.51 -4.88 18.64
C ARG A 89 -7.81 -3.84 19.50
N ILE A 90 -7.49 -2.71 18.91
CA ILE A 90 -7.10 -1.49 19.62
C ILE A 90 -8.37 -0.69 19.91
N HIS A 91 -8.49 -0.24 21.14
CA HIS A 91 -9.60 0.60 21.60
C HIS A 91 -9.06 1.99 21.98
N TYR A 92 -9.76 3.02 21.54
CA TYR A 92 -9.45 4.41 21.88
C TYR A 92 -10.73 5.24 21.91
N ASN A 93 -10.66 6.42 22.53
CA ASN A 93 -11.79 7.36 22.54
C ASN A 93 -11.56 8.47 21.52
N TYR A 94 -12.61 8.81 20.82
CA TYR A 94 -12.64 9.92 19.88
C TYR A 94 -13.79 10.87 20.20
N VAL A 95 -13.48 12.16 20.23
CA VAL A 95 -14.47 13.23 20.38
C VAL A 95 -14.42 14.06 19.10
N VAL A 96 -15.57 14.19 18.45
CA VAL A 96 -15.68 15.01 17.23
C VAL A 96 -15.28 16.45 17.58
N PRO A 97 -14.26 17.03 16.90
CA PRO A 97 -13.89 18.40 17.14
C PRO A 97 -15.08 19.34 16.92
N PRO A 98 -15.27 20.37 17.76
CA PRO A 98 -16.34 21.32 17.57
C PRO A 98 -16.24 21.99 16.18
N PRO A 99 -17.35 22.32 15.53
CA PRO A 99 -17.35 23.02 14.26
C PRO A 99 -16.45 24.25 14.32
N ARG A 100 -15.57 24.42 13.35
CA ARG A 100 -14.68 25.59 13.28
C ARG A 100 -15.52 26.84 13.08
N THR A 101 -15.37 27.81 13.98
CA THR A 101 -16.00 29.12 13.80
C THR A 101 -15.37 29.80 12.58
N PRO A 102 -16.17 30.29 11.61
CA PRO A 102 -15.63 31.06 10.49
C PRO A 102 -14.83 32.24 11.00
N GLY A 103 -13.55 32.33 10.68
CA GLY A 103 -12.65 33.41 11.10
C GLY A 103 -11.71 33.13 12.27
N GLY A 104 -11.85 32.02 12.96
CA GLY A 104 -10.88 31.56 13.95
C GLY A 104 -9.72 30.85 13.28
N GLY A 105 -8.65 31.57 12.99
CA GLY A 105 -7.37 30.99 12.56
C GLY A 105 -6.73 30.23 13.72
N ALA A 106 -7.27 29.06 14.07
CA ALA A 106 -6.53 28.11 14.87
C ALA A 106 -5.48 27.48 13.95
N GLY A 107 -4.22 27.65 14.32
CA GLY A 107 -3.11 27.14 13.56
C GLY A 107 -3.32 25.67 13.22
N ARG A 108 -3.43 25.37 11.95
CA ARG A 108 -2.98 24.10 11.45
C ARG A 108 -1.58 23.95 12.02
N THR A 109 -1.34 22.94 12.84
CA THR A 109 0.01 22.42 12.91
C THR A 109 0.36 22.11 11.46
N PRO A 110 1.34 22.80 10.87
CA PRO A 110 1.66 22.53 9.48
C PRO A 110 2.37 21.20 9.46
N VAL A 111 1.62 20.12 9.22
CA VAL A 111 2.23 18.86 8.75
C VAL A 111 2.57 18.99 7.27
N ASP A 112 2.21 20.10 6.66
CA ASP A 112 2.54 20.40 5.26
C ASP A 112 3.55 21.56 5.17
N SER A 113 4.75 21.36 5.73
CA SER A 113 5.88 22.27 5.53
C SER A 113 6.88 21.77 4.49
N THR A 114 6.49 20.87 3.59
CA THR A 114 7.31 20.48 2.45
C THR A 114 7.04 21.29 1.19
N ALA A 115 6.25 22.36 1.26
CA ALA A 115 6.37 23.44 0.31
C ALA A 115 7.74 24.07 0.50
N GLY A 116 8.72 23.67 -0.30
CA GLY A 116 10.00 24.39 -0.42
C GLY A 116 9.76 25.89 -0.64
N PRO A 117 10.79 26.77 -0.52
CA PRO A 117 10.66 28.22 -0.60
C PRO A 117 10.27 28.74 -1.99
N GLY A 118 9.20 28.26 -2.51
CA GLY A 118 8.59 28.64 -3.79
C GLY A 118 7.10 28.50 -3.61
N GLY A 119 6.46 29.61 -3.27
CA GLY A 119 5.06 29.75 -2.92
C GLY A 119 4.12 28.73 -3.57
N SER A 120 3.18 28.24 -2.78
CA SER A 120 2.01 27.49 -3.15
C SER A 120 1.37 28.06 -4.44
N ARG A 121 1.87 27.65 -5.59
CA ARG A 121 1.10 27.77 -6.81
C ARG A 121 0.03 26.69 -6.69
N LYS A 122 -1.21 27.08 -6.46
CA LYS A 122 -2.39 26.27 -6.79
C LYS A 122 -2.26 25.91 -8.27
N ARG A 123 -1.52 24.85 -8.57
CA ARG A 123 -1.53 24.23 -9.89
C ARG A 123 -2.90 23.60 -9.99
N GLY A 124 -3.64 24.04 -11.01
CA GLY A 124 -5.04 23.79 -11.18
C GLY A 124 -5.44 22.34 -10.98
N ASN A 125 -5.81 21.98 -9.74
CA ASN A 125 -6.69 20.85 -9.52
C ASN A 125 -7.97 21.18 -10.29
N ILE A 126 -8.24 20.42 -11.31
CA ILE A 126 -9.50 20.51 -12.07
C ILE A 126 -10.65 20.04 -11.18
N TYR A 127 -10.34 19.31 -10.11
CA TYR A 127 -11.26 18.79 -9.12
C TYR A 127 -10.95 19.35 -7.74
N PRO A 128 -11.97 19.78 -6.99
CA PRO A 128 -11.78 20.20 -5.63
C PRO A 128 -11.38 18.97 -4.78
N ASP A 129 -10.23 19.04 -4.14
CA ASP A 129 -9.83 18.15 -3.04
C ASP A 129 -10.67 18.51 -1.80
N THR A 130 -11.99 18.34 -1.91
CA THR A 130 -12.95 18.68 -0.86
C THR A 130 -13.91 17.54 -0.67
N VAL A 131 -14.02 17.11 0.59
CA VAL A 131 -15.02 16.12 1.00
C VAL A 131 -16.42 16.61 0.61
N ASN A 132 -17.16 15.81 -0.13
CA ASN A 132 -18.55 16.12 -0.40
C ASN A 132 -19.36 16.08 0.90
N SER A 133 -19.99 17.20 1.23
CA SER A 133 -20.83 17.34 2.44
C SER A 133 -22.32 17.22 2.18
N ASP A 134 -22.75 17.13 0.91
CA ASP A 134 -24.16 17.08 0.53
C ASP A 134 -24.58 15.65 0.22
N PRO A 135 -25.37 15.00 1.13
CA PRO A 135 -25.85 13.64 0.91
C PRO A 135 -26.75 13.51 -0.31
N MET A 136 -27.38 14.59 -0.75
CA MET A 136 -28.29 14.58 -1.89
C MET A 136 -27.57 14.41 -3.24
N LYS A 137 -26.26 14.59 -3.25
CA LYS A 137 -25.43 14.25 -4.42
C LYS A 137 -25.23 12.75 -4.63
N GLN A 138 -25.54 11.91 -3.62
CA GLN A 138 -25.59 10.47 -3.81
C GLN A 138 -26.91 10.07 -4.48
N PRO A 139 -26.90 9.63 -5.74
CA PRO A 139 -28.13 9.31 -6.46
C PRO A 139 -28.77 8.00 -5.99
N ASP A 140 -27.98 7.04 -5.49
CA ASP A 140 -28.51 5.79 -4.93
C ASP A 140 -29.16 6.07 -3.56
N VAL A 141 -30.49 5.94 -3.52
CA VAL A 141 -31.28 6.22 -2.32
C VAL A 141 -30.89 5.29 -1.17
N LYS A 142 -30.64 4.00 -1.45
CA LYS A 142 -30.30 3.02 -0.41
C LYS A 142 -28.92 3.31 0.19
N LEU A 143 -27.94 3.63 -0.67
CA LEU A 143 -26.61 3.99 -0.22
C LEU A 143 -26.66 5.31 0.57
N ARG A 144 -27.42 6.29 0.10
CA ARG A 144 -27.62 7.56 0.82
C ARG A 144 -28.24 7.33 2.20
N GLU A 145 -29.29 6.52 2.29
CA GLU A 145 -29.93 6.17 3.57
C GLU A 145 -28.96 5.44 4.50
N LEU A 146 -28.20 4.48 3.97
CA LEU A 146 -27.18 3.77 4.74
C LEU A 146 -26.12 4.73 5.30
N ASN A 147 -25.65 5.69 4.50
CA ASN A 147 -24.61 6.64 4.88
C ASN A 147 -25.11 7.80 5.78
N THR A 148 -26.44 7.93 6.00
CA THR A 148 -27.00 8.96 6.88
C THR A 148 -26.94 8.63 8.38
N GLN A 149 -26.44 7.45 8.76
CA GLN A 149 -26.21 7.15 10.18
C GLN A 149 -25.29 8.21 10.80
N PRO A 150 -25.68 8.83 11.92
CA PRO A 150 -24.84 9.82 12.57
C PRO A 150 -23.62 9.14 13.19
N SER A 151 -22.46 9.79 13.04
CA SER A 151 -21.29 9.45 13.84
C SER A 151 -21.47 10.00 15.25
N ALA A 152 -21.25 9.17 16.26
CA ALA A 152 -21.33 9.56 17.66
C ALA A 152 -19.91 9.70 18.26
N ASP A 153 -19.78 10.56 19.29
CA ASP A 153 -18.59 10.56 20.14
C ASP A 153 -18.43 9.25 20.92
N GLY A 154 -17.22 8.99 21.40
CA GLY A 154 -16.95 7.88 22.29
C GLY A 154 -15.97 6.85 21.76
N PRO A 155 -16.12 5.57 22.16
CA PRO A 155 -15.13 4.56 21.85
C PRO A 155 -15.08 4.25 20.35
N ARG A 156 -13.85 4.03 19.88
CA ARG A 156 -13.50 3.53 18.56
C ARG A 156 -12.67 2.28 18.73
N GLU A 157 -12.65 1.49 17.70
CA GLU A 157 -11.82 0.30 17.63
C GLU A 157 -11.30 0.10 16.20
N GLU A 158 -10.23 -0.63 16.10
CA GLU A 158 -9.63 -1.11 14.86
C GLU A 158 -9.10 -2.51 15.07
N VAL A 159 -8.84 -3.24 14.00
CA VAL A 159 -8.47 -4.65 14.08
C VAL A 159 -7.16 -4.93 13.36
N TYR A 160 -6.36 -5.80 13.93
CA TYR A 160 -5.20 -6.38 13.28
C TYR A 160 -5.08 -7.88 13.58
N CYS A 161 -4.27 -8.57 12.79
CA CYS A 161 -3.77 -9.90 13.13
C CYS A 161 -2.28 -10.01 12.81
N THR A 162 -1.60 -11.01 13.36
CA THR A 162 -0.15 -11.15 13.23
C THR A 162 0.24 -12.55 12.78
N LYS A 163 0.94 -12.68 11.66
CA LYS A 163 1.74 -13.85 11.31
C LYS A 163 2.99 -13.82 12.18
N VAL A 164 3.11 -14.75 13.11
CA VAL A 164 4.28 -14.81 14.00
C VAL A 164 5.48 -15.39 13.26
N GLY A 165 6.62 -14.71 13.37
CA GLY A 165 7.89 -15.15 12.80
C GLY A 165 8.45 -16.38 13.49
N SER A 166 9.10 -17.25 12.73
CA SER A 166 9.63 -18.52 13.22
C SER A 166 11.01 -18.42 13.85
N LYS A 167 11.83 -17.43 13.45
CA LYS A 167 13.19 -17.23 13.97
C LYS A 167 13.30 -16.01 14.88
N HIS A 168 12.62 -14.93 14.51
CA HIS A 168 12.64 -13.65 15.21
C HIS A 168 11.21 -13.17 15.48
N PRO A 169 10.46 -13.86 16.38
CA PRO A 169 9.09 -13.45 16.71
C PRO A 169 9.04 -12.09 17.43
N ASP A 170 10.17 -11.61 17.92
CA ASP A 170 10.41 -10.32 18.57
C ASP A 170 10.56 -9.14 17.61
N GLN A 171 10.49 -9.38 16.28
CA GLN A 171 10.65 -8.38 15.24
C GLN A 171 9.51 -8.48 14.23
N MET A 172 9.04 -7.35 13.67
CA MET A 172 7.95 -7.38 12.70
C MET A 172 7.96 -6.24 11.69
N TYR A 173 7.33 -6.49 10.55
CA TYR A 173 6.81 -5.47 9.64
C TYR A 173 5.32 -5.28 9.87
N ILE A 174 4.84 -4.03 9.74
CA ILE A 174 3.43 -3.67 9.81
C ILE A 174 2.96 -3.32 8.39
N LEU A 175 1.90 -3.97 7.93
CA LEU A 175 1.21 -3.68 6.67
C LEU A 175 -0.16 -3.13 7.03
N GLY A 176 -0.42 -1.87 6.65
CA GLY A 176 -1.61 -1.15 7.04
C GLY A 176 -2.41 -0.62 5.86
N ALA A 177 -3.70 -0.39 6.11
CA ALA A 177 -4.66 0.34 5.29
C ALA A 177 -5.77 0.87 6.20
N HIS A 178 -6.46 1.95 5.82
CA HIS A 178 -7.60 2.36 6.64
C HIS A 178 -8.92 1.80 6.11
N MET A 179 -9.79 1.43 7.02
CA MET A 179 -11.03 0.75 6.66
C MET A 179 -12.25 1.69 6.65
N ASP A 180 -12.15 2.87 7.23
CA ASP A 180 -13.18 3.90 7.20
C ASP A 180 -13.09 4.75 5.92
N GLY A 181 -14.12 5.51 5.62
CA GLY A 181 -14.19 6.42 4.50
C GLY A 181 -15.26 7.48 4.71
N ILE A 182 -15.34 8.43 3.80
CA ILE A 182 -16.26 9.57 3.82
C ILE A 182 -16.74 9.90 2.39
N GLY A 183 -17.54 10.96 2.25
CA GLY A 183 -17.92 11.49 0.93
C GLY A 183 -19.24 10.97 0.36
N TRP A 184 -19.95 10.09 1.09
CA TRP A 184 -21.27 9.55 0.73
C TRP A 184 -21.26 8.49 -0.38
N GLY A 185 -20.06 8.01 -0.79
CA GLY A 185 -19.87 6.87 -1.68
C GLY A 185 -19.90 5.53 -0.95
N GLU A 186 -19.27 4.55 -1.56
CA GLU A 186 -18.98 3.23 -0.96
C GLU A 186 -17.56 3.17 -0.37
N ALA A 187 -16.76 4.23 -0.54
CA ALA A 187 -15.34 4.26 -0.20
C ALA A 187 -14.61 3.04 -0.81
N ALA A 188 -14.84 2.82 -2.10
CA ALA A 188 -14.36 1.63 -2.81
C ALA A 188 -12.87 1.71 -3.10
N ASN A 189 -12.37 2.90 -3.48
CA ASN A 189 -10.96 3.19 -3.64
C ASN A 189 -10.37 3.73 -2.33
N ASP A 190 -11.00 4.73 -1.72
CA ASP A 190 -10.52 5.40 -0.51
C ASP A 190 -11.26 4.92 0.76
N ASP A 191 -10.73 3.94 1.54
CA ASP A 191 -9.60 3.08 1.23
C ASP A 191 -10.02 1.60 1.26
N GLY A 192 -11.09 1.29 0.55
CA GLY A 192 -11.49 -0.10 0.33
C GLY A 192 -10.44 -0.89 -0.46
N SER A 193 -9.69 -0.20 -1.34
CA SER A 193 -8.65 -0.80 -2.16
C SER A 193 -7.45 -1.24 -1.32
N GLY A 194 -6.91 -0.38 -0.48
CA GLY A 194 -5.80 -0.73 0.41
C GLY A 194 -6.23 -1.73 1.49
N THR A 195 -7.43 -1.57 2.07
CA THR A 195 -8.00 -2.55 3.01
C THR A 195 -8.05 -3.95 2.41
N ALA A 196 -8.57 -4.09 1.19
CA ALA A 196 -8.64 -5.38 0.50
C ALA A 196 -7.25 -5.94 0.15
N LEU A 197 -6.30 -5.07 -0.20
CA LEU A 197 -4.92 -5.43 -0.45
C LEU A 197 -4.27 -6.05 0.79
N VAL A 198 -4.35 -5.39 1.95
CA VAL A 198 -3.80 -5.89 3.21
C VAL A 198 -4.46 -7.21 3.63
N MET A 199 -5.78 -7.35 3.42
CA MET A 199 -6.50 -8.60 3.68
C MET A 199 -6.06 -9.73 2.74
N GLU A 200 -5.78 -9.44 1.46
CA GLU A 200 -5.26 -10.45 0.51
C GLU A 200 -3.84 -10.89 0.89
N LEU A 201 -2.98 -9.96 1.34
CA LEU A 201 -1.67 -10.30 1.90
C LEU A 201 -1.80 -11.19 3.15
N ALA A 202 -2.73 -10.86 4.05
CA ALA A 202 -3.01 -11.68 5.23
C ALA A 202 -3.43 -13.10 4.84
N ARG A 203 -4.26 -13.25 3.80
CA ARG A 203 -4.69 -14.55 3.26
C ARG A 203 -3.51 -15.39 2.78
N ILE A 204 -2.56 -14.78 2.07
CA ILE A 204 -1.40 -15.50 1.53
C ILE A 204 -0.44 -15.89 2.64
N PHE A 205 -0.03 -14.93 3.49
CA PHE A 205 0.95 -15.19 4.54
C PHE A 205 0.41 -16.10 5.66
N SER A 206 -0.90 -16.11 5.92
CA SER A 206 -1.50 -16.96 6.94
C SER A 206 -1.75 -18.40 6.51
N ASN A 207 -1.48 -18.73 5.24
CA ASN A 207 -1.60 -20.10 4.79
C ASN A 207 -0.67 -21.02 5.61
N PRO A 208 -1.11 -22.23 6.03
CA PRO A 208 -0.34 -23.14 6.88
C PRO A 208 1.01 -23.56 6.30
N ASP A 209 1.16 -23.59 4.98
CA ASP A 209 2.42 -23.94 4.29
C ASP A 209 3.41 -22.77 4.18
N VAL A 210 3.04 -21.56 4.68
CA VAL A 210 3.90 -20.38 4.63
C VAL A 210 4.53 -20.11 5.98
N THR A 211 5.84 -19.94 6.01
CA THR A 211 6.59 -19.50 7.19
C THR A 211 7.33 -18.21 6.89
N THR A 212 7.59 -17.41 7.91
CA THR A 212 8.42 -16.20 7.84
C THR A 212 9.44 -16.21 8.95
N ASP A 213 10.60 -15.60 8.73
CA ASP A 213 11.63 -15.47 9.76
C ASP A 213 11.24 -14.46 10.83
N VAL A 214 10.71 -13.30 10.43
CA VAL A 214 10.17 -12.25 11.30
C VAL A 214 8.65 -12.20 11.21
N SER A 215 8.00 -11.59 12.18
CA SER A 215 6.54 -11.43 12.22
C SER A 215 6.06 -10.42 11.17
N ILE A 216 4.80 -10.57 10.73
CA ILE A 216 4.11 -9.61 9.87
C ILE A 216 2.75 -9.30 10.51
N ARG A 217 2.47 -8.04 10.77
CA ARG A 217 1.18 -7.55 11.25
C ARG A 217 0.37 -6.96 10.11
N PHE A 218 -0.87 -7.38 9.98
CA PHE A 218 -1.86 -6.88 9.02
C PHE A 218 -2.86 -6.04 9.81
N ALA A 219 -2.79 -4.72 9.63
CA ALA A 219 -3.54 -3.76 10.43
C ALA A 219 -4.53 -2.99 9.57
N LEU A 220 -5.79 -2.96 10.00
CA LEU A 220 -6.87 -2.23 9.34
C LEU A 220 -7.28 -1.10 10.28
N TRP A 221 -6.68 0.08 9.99
CA TRP A 221 -6.87 1.28 10.80
C TRP A 221 -8.28 1.82 10.68
N ASN A 222 -8.73 2.54 11.67
CA ASN A 222 -10.02 3.19 11.67
C ASN A 222 -9.86 4.67 12.00
N ASN A 223 -10.79 5.51 11.52
CA ASN A 223 -10.80 6.93 11.83
C ASN A 223 -9.58 7.68 11.26
N GLU A 224 -9.11 7.28 10.08
CA GLU A 224 -8.09 7.98 9.29
C GLU A 224 -8.62 9.33 8.85
N GLU A 225 -9.82 9.33 8.24
CA GLU A 225 -10.49 10.43 7.56
C GLU A 225 -10.76 11.67 8.43
N THR A 226 -10.62 11.54 9.73
CA THR A 226 -10.82 12.63 10.67
C THR A 226 -9.53 13.00 11.41
N GLY A 227 -8.38 12.48 10.96
CA GLY A 227 -7.06 12.90 11.42
C GLY A 227 -6.12 11.77 11.88
N LEU A 228 -6.09 10.62 11.20
CA LEU A 228 -5.14 9.52 11.44
C LEU A 228 -5.27 8.92 12.86
N ASN A 229 -6.48 8.97 13.44
CA ASN A 229 -6.65 8.76 14.88
C ASN A 229 -6.39 7.32 15.32
N GLY A 230 -6.78 6.33 14.51
CA GLY A 230 -6.54 4.92 14.83
C GLY A 230 -5.06 4.60 14.81
N ALA A 231 -4.39 4.84 13.70
CA ALA A 231 -2.95 4.62 13.57
C ALA A 231 -2.14 5.36 14.64
N ALA A 232 -2.53 6.59 14.99
CA ALA A 232 -1.92 7.34 16.08
C ALA A 232 -2.17 6.67 17.44
N ALA A 233 -3.39 6.20 17.70
CA ALA A 233 -3.73 5.51 18.93
C ALA A 233 -2.94 4.21 19.09
N TYR A 234 -2.82 3.42 18.02
CA TYR A 234 -1.98 2.23 18.01
C TYR A 234 -0.52 2.58 18.30
N ALA A 235 0.05 3.53 17.56
CA ALA A 235 1.44 3.94 17.74
C ALA A 235 1.71 4.40 19.17
N ASP A 236 0.83 5.22 19.76
CA ASP A 236 0.97 5.70 21.12
C ASP A 236 0.84 4.60 22.18
N GLN A 237 -0.07 3.66 22.01
CA GLN A 237 -0.27 2.55 22.95
C GLN A 237 0.84 1.50 22.87
N ARG A 238 1.53 1.37 21.73
CA ARG A 238 2.41 0.23 21.45
C ARG A 238 3.90 0.58 21.33
N LYS A 239 4.25 1.85 21.07
CA LYS A 239 5.65 2.27 20.84
C LYS A 239 6.62 1.88 21.95
N ASP A 240 6.20 1.91 23.21
CA ASP A 240 7.03 1.61 24.37
C ASP A 240 7.01 0.13 24.77
N LEU A 241 6.23 -0.70 24.09
CA LEU A 241 6.11 -2.14 24.32
C LEU A 241 6.93 -2.98 23.35
N GLN A 242 7.57 -2.36 22.37
CA GLN A 242 8.28 -3.04 21.29
C GLN A 242 9.39 -3.96 21.78
N GLY A 243 9.34 -5.23 21.35
CA GLY A 243 10.33 -6.25 21.69
C GLY A 243 10.32 -6.71 23.14
N ILE A 244 9.31 -6.31 23.93
CA ILE A 244 9.17 -6.74 25.32
C ILE A 244 8.46 -8.09 25.35
N GLU A 245 9.14 -9.08 25.91
CA GLU A 245 8.58 -10.42 26.15
C GLU A 245 7.53 -10.37 27.26
N SER A 246 6.36 -10.94 27.03
CA SER A 246 5.27 -11.00 28.02
C SER A 246 4.44 -12.27 27.92
N PRO A 247 4.35 -13.07 28.98
CA PRO A 247 5.14 -12.99 30.21
C PRO A 247 6.64 -13.25 30.00
N ALA A 248 7.50 -12.75 30.87
CA ALA A 248 8.95 -12.98 30.77
C ALA A 248 9.28 -14.48 30.71
N GLY A 249 10.18 -14.89 29.79
CA GLY A 249 10.57 -16.27 29.54
C GLY A 249 9.55 -17.09 28.72
N SER A 250 8.50 -16.48 28.18
CA SER A 250 7.45 -17.17 27.40
C SER A 250 7.77 -17.32 25.89
N GLY A 251 8.75 -16.57 25.38
CA GLY A 251 9.00 -16.44 23.95
C GLY A 251 7.91 -15.68 23.19
N LYS A 252 6.98 -15.02 23.90
CA LYS A 252 5.86 -14.27 23.32
C LYS A 252 6.12 -12.78 23.39
N TYR A 253 5.94 -12.13 22.25
CA TYR A 253 6.10 -10.68 22.09
C TYR A 253 4.78 -10.10 21.60
N PRO A 254 3.92 -9.58 22.52
CA PRO A 254 2.64 -8.97 22.12
C PRO A 254 2.85 -7.81 21.14
N GLU A 255 3.95 -7.05 21.32
CA GLU A 255 4.38 -6.02 20.39
C GLU A 255 5.84 -6.27 19.98
N PRO A 256 6.09 -6.98 18.86
CA PRO A 256 7.44 -7.14 18.33
C PRO A 256 8.06 -5.79 17.94
N LYS A 257 9.38 -5.71 17.90
CA LYS A 257 10.10 -4.51 17.43
C LYS A 257 9.74 -4.20 15.98
N TRP A 258 9.36 -2.97 15.70
CA TRP A 258 9.01 -2.52 14.36
C TRP A 258 10.24 -2.37 13.48
N LEU A 259 10.31 -3.15 12.42
CA LEU A 259 11.35 -3.05 11.39
C LEU A 259 10.95 -2.09 10.26
N GLY A 260 9.66 -1.89 10.07
CA GLY A 260 9.08 -0.96 9.12
C GLY A 260 7.56 -0.99 9.14
N MET A 261 6.95 0.10 8.70
CA MET A 261 5.51 0.25 8.51
C MET A 261 5.22 0.64 7.06
N ILE A 262 4.31 -0.06 6.42
CA ILE A 262 3.92 0.15 5.04
C ILE A 262 2.40 0.37 4.98
N GLN A 263 2.00 1.56 4.59
CA GLN A 263 0.60 1.95 4.39
C GLN A 263 0.21 1.79 2.93
N HIS A 264 -1.01 1.33 2.68
CA HIS A 264 -1.64 1.29 1.38
C HIS A 264 -2.89 2.16 1.43
N ASP A 265 -3.02 3.08 0.48
CA ASP A 265 -4.07 4.09 0.56
C ASP A 265 -4.37 4.60 -0.86
N MET A 266 -5.56 4.31 -1.38
CA MET A 266 -6.00 4.63 -2.73
C MET A 266 -5.14 3.96 -3.81
N MET A 267 -5.52 2.75 -4.21
CA MET A 267 -4.69 1.90 -5.08
C MET A 267 -5.35 1.52 -6.42
N MET A 268 -6.46 2.14 -6.83
CA MET A 268 -7.22 1.61 -7.96
C MET A 268 -7.41 2.54 -9.15
N PHE A 269 -7.09 3.82 -9.09
CA PHE A 269 -7.42 4.72 -10.18
C PHE A 269 -6.39 4.68 -11.32
N ASP A 270 -6.66 3.82 -12.31
CA ASP A 270 -5.81 3.65 -13.51
C ASP A 270 -6.34 4.38 -14.75
N HIS A 271 -7.65 4.34 -14.99
CA HIS A 271 -8.22 4.81 -16.25
C HIS A 271 -8.81 6.22 -16.14
N GLY A 272 -8.86 6.87 -17.28
CA GLY A 272 -9.73 8.01 -17.41
C GLY A 272 -9.11 9.31 -16.95
N MET A 273 -8.70 10.11 -17.93
CA MET A 273 -8.54 11.52 -17.70
C MET A 273 -9.90 12.20 -17.94
N PRO A 274 -10.37 13.02 -17.01
CA PRO A 274 -11.63 13.69 -17.18
C PRO A 274 -11.54 14.74 -18.31
N HIS A 275 -12.55 14.73 -19.15
CA HIS A 275 -12.78 15.75 -20.16
C HIS A 275 -13.49 16.98 -19.56
N LYS A 276 -13.41 18.12 -20.23
CA LYS A 276 -14.09 19.35 -19.79
C LYS A 276 -15.62 19.23 -19.68
N ASP A 277 -16.20 18.28 -20.38
CA ASP A 277 -17.64 17.97 -20.35
C ASP A 277 -18.05 16.98 -19.26
N GLY A 278 -17.09 16.55 -18.40
CA GLY A 278 -17.32 15.60 -17.32
C GLY A 278 -17.27 14.14 -17.74
N THR A 279 -17.04 13.83 -19.01
CA THR A 279 -16.80 12.44 -19.44
C THR A 279 -15.37 12.01 -19.14
N MET A 280 -15.15 10.70 -19.01
CA MET A 280 -13.83 10.13 -18.77
C MET A 280 -13.26 9.51 -20.04
N SER A 281 -11.95 9.69 -20.27
CA SER A 281 -11.27 8.95 -21.32
C SER A 281 -11.21 7.46 -20.97
N LYS A 282 -11.07 6.61 -21.97
CA LYS A 282 -10.88 5.16 -21.75
C LYS A 282 -9.39 4.77 -21.73
N GLN A 283 -8.51 5.73 -21.91
CA GLN A 283 -7.08 5.49 -21.98
C GLN A 283 -6.53 5.34 -20.57
N GLN A 284 -5.56 4.47 -20.41
CA GLN A 284 -4.74 4.40 -19.20
C GLN A 284 -4.12 5.77 -18.92
N ARG A 285 -4.08 6.14 -17.66
CA ARG A 285 -3.40 7.37 -17.23
C ARG A 285 -1.90 7.21 -17.42
N PRO A 286 -1.20 8.24 -17.93
CA PRO A 286 0.26 8.23 -18.01
C PRO A 286 0.94 8.09 -16.62
N GLU A 287 0.24 8.52 -15.58
CA GLU A 287 0.70 8.50 -14.18
C GLU A 287 0.21 7.26 -13.39
N ALA A 288 -0.48 6.31 -14.06
CA ALA A 288 -0.90 5.08 -13.40
C ALA A 288 0.31 4.21 -13.09
N ASP A 289 0.75 4.26 -11.84
CA ASP A 289 1.90 3.53 -11.31
C ASP A 289 1.71 3.23 -9.81
N VAL A 290 2.63 2.47 -9.25
CA VAL A 290 2.70 2.26 -7.81
C VAL A 290 3.69 3.26 -7.23
N ASN A 291 3.18 4.35 -6.66
CA ASN A 291 4.01 5.33 -5.98
C ASN A 291 4.38 4.85 -4.58
N ILE A 292 5.67 4.70 -4.36
CA ILE A 292 6.27 4.27 -3.09
C ILE A 292 6.88 5.50 -2.44
N GLU A 293 6.20 6.05 -1.45
CA GLU A 293 6.60 7.30 -0.82
C GLU A 293 7.22 7.08 0.55
N TYR A 294 8.31 7.81 0.83
CA TYR A 294 8.89 7.96 2.16
C TYR A 294 8.92 9.45 2.56
N GLN A 295 9.14 9.77 3.84
CA GLN A 295 9.25 11.16 4.27
C GLN A 295 10.71 11.58 4.44
N ALA A 296 11.20 12.48 3.56
CA ALA A 296 12.59 12.94 3.56
C ALA A 296 13.01 13.67 4.85
N THR A 297 12.05 14.21 5.62
CA THR A 297 12.32 14.92 6.88
C THR A 297 12.13 14.05 8.12
N SER A 298 11.80 12.75 7.95
CA SER A 298 11.65 11.83 9.08
C SER A 298 13.00 11.46 9.68
N LYS A 299 12.98 11.01 10.93
CA LYS A 299 14.18 10.48 11.62
C LYS A 299 14.73 9.23 10.95
N PHE A 300 13.92 8.52 10.17
CA PHE A 300 14.26 7.27 9.49
C PHE A 300 14.33 7.42 7.98
N ALA A 301 14.47 8.64 7.45
CA ALA A 301 14.44 8.93 6.01
C ALA A 301 15.36 8.01 5.19
N ASP A 302 16.61 7.86 5.60
CA ASP A 302 17.59 7.03 4.87
C ASP A 302 17.19 5.55 4.86
N ALA A 303 16.74 5.01 5.99
CA ALA A 303 16.31 3.62 6.09
C ALA A 303 14.98 3.39 5.32
N ALA A 304 14.07 4.36 5.36
CA ALA A 304 12.83 4.32 4.59
C ALA A 304 13.10 4.39 3.08
N MET A 305 14.02 5.25 2.63
CA MET A 305 14.46 5.32 1.23
C MET A 305 15.05 3.98 0.75
N VAL A 306 15.93 3.37 1.55
CA VAL A 306 16.48 2.04 1.24
C VAL A 306 15.38 0.98 1.16
N MET A 307 14.41 1.03 2.06
CA MET A 307 13.26 0.13 2.03
C MET A 307 12.40 0.37 0.78
N ALA A 308 12.12 1.63 0.41
CA ALA A 308 11.36 1.98 -0.79
C ALA A 308 11.98 1.41 -2.07
N HIS A 309 13.31 1.50 -2.21
CA HIS A 309 14.00 0.90 -3.36
C HIS A 309 13.93 -0.63 -3.39
N LYS A 310 13.80 -1.30 -2.24
CA LYS A 310 13.54 -2.75 -2.22
C LYS A 310 12.14 -3.09 -2.74
N PHE A 311 11.16 -2.22 -2.48
CA PHE A 311 9.81 -2.35 -3.06
C PHE A 311 9.86 -2.12 -4.57
N GLN A 312 10.59 -1.12 -5.05
CA GLN A 312 10.79 -0.89 -6.49
C GLN A 312 11.43 -2.10 -7.18
N LEU A 313 12.49 -2.68 -6.58
CA LEU A 313 13.10 -3.91 -7.11
C LEU A 313 12.15 -5.13 -7.07
N ALA A 314 11.22 -5.16 -6.13
CA ALA A 314 10.20 -6.20 -6.09
C ALA A 314 9.14 -5.99 -7.20
N ASP A 315 8.82 -4.75 -7.53
CA ASP A 315 8.00 -4.41 -8.69
C ASP A 315 8.62 -4.96 -9.98
N ASP A 316 9.85 -4.56 -10.27
CA ASP A 316 10.61 -5.01 -11.44
C ASP A 316 10.66 -6.54 -11.60
N LYS A 317 10.58 -7.26 -10.48
CA LYS A 317 10.72 -8.72 -10.47
C LYS A 317 9.38 -9.47 -10.47
N TYR A 318 8.39 -8.96 -9.78
CA TYR A 318 7.17 -9.71 -9.45
C TYR A 318 5.87 -9.07 -9.92
N ALA A 319 5.88 -7.78 -10.28
CA ALA A 319 4.69 -7.00 -10.53
C ALA A 319 4.91 -6.09 -11.73
N THR A 320 4.78 -6.66 -12.94
CA THR A 320 5.24 -6.02 -14.18
C THR A 320 4.13 -5.34 -14.98
N ASP A 321 2.91 -5.27 -14.45
CA ASP A 321 1.77 -4.66 -15.18
C ASP A 321 1.82 -3.13 -15.13
N TYR A 322 2.35 -2.57 -14.04
CA TYR A 322 2.51 -1.12 -13.82
C TYR A 322 3.90 -0.82 -13.27
N PRO A 323 4.49 0.33 -13.61
CA PRO A 323 5.78 0.73 -13.06
C PRO A 323 5.65 1.18 -11.60
N ALA A 324 6.75 1.10 -10.85
CA ALA A 324 6.85 1.69 -9.53
C ALA A 324 7.79 2.90 -9.51
N ASN A 325 7.36 3.97 -8.84
CA ASN A 325 8.13 5.18 -8.61
C ASN A 325 8.44 5.35 -7.12
N VAL A 326 9.60 5.91 -6.79
CA VAL A 326 10.00 6.23 -5.41
C VAL A 326 10.05 7.73 -5.22
N GLY A 327 9.31 8.25 -4.25
CA GLY A 327 9.23 9.68 -3.94
C GLY A 327 9.44 10.00 -2.46
N PRO A 328 9.95 11.22 -2.13
CA PRO A 328 10.25 11.64 -0.76
C PRO A 328 9.12 12.41 -0.08
N HIS A 329 7.87 12.25 -0.52
CA HIS A 329 6.75 13.13 -0.17
C HIS A 329 5.63 12.46 0.63
N MET A 330 5.93 11.33 1.31
CA MET A 330 4.96 10.66 2.19
C MET A 330 4.37 11.63 3.22
N THR A 331 3.06 11.75 3.23
CA THR A 331 2.34 12.61 4.19
C THR A 331 0.85 12.27 4.24
N ASN A 332 0.21 12.64 5.35
CA ASN A 332 -1.24 12.66 5.51
C ASN A 332 -1.94 11.34 5.16
N THR A 333 -1.41 10.26 5.73
CA THR A 333 -2.03 8.95 5.82
C THR A 333 -1.44 8.22 7.02
N ASP A 334 -1.91 7.03 7.34
CA ASP A 334 -1.60 6.30 8.57
C ASP A 334 -0.14 5.88 8.76
N SER A 335 0.71 6.04 7.75
CA SER A 335 2.18 5.95 7.91
C SER A 335 2.77 7.15 8.69
N THR A 336 2.08 8.29 8.70
CA THR A 336 2.57 9.52 9.33
C THR A 336 2.83 9.38 10.84
N PRO A 337 1.97 8.76 11.67
CA PRO A 337 2.26 8.53 13.08
C PRO A 337 3.51 7.70 13.34
N PHE A 338 3.90 6.85 12.38
CA PHE A 338 5.03 5.94 12.51
C PHE A 338 6.36 6.49 11.99
N MET A 339 6.36 7.51 11.11
CA MET A 339 7.54 7.95 10.36
C MET A 339 8.76 8.34 11.21
N ASN A 340 8.54 8.73 12.49
CA ASN A 340 9.61 9.05 13.43
C ASN A 340 9.85 7.96 14.50
N LEU A 341 9.19 6.81 14.36
CA LEU A 341 9.30 5.66 15.25
C LEU A 341 9.96 4.45 14.55
N THR A 342 9.77 4.31 13.23
CA THR A 342 10.33 3.24 12.39
C THR A 342 10.41 3.72 10.94
N PRO A 343 11.23 3.09 10.06
CA PRO A 343 11.14 3.32 8.63
C PRO A 343 9.71 3.13 8.14
N SER A 344 9.14 4.14 7.45
CA SER A 344 7.74 4.10 7.04
C SER A 344 7.57 4.48 5.59
N LEU A 345 6.69 3.76 4.89
CA LEU A 345 6.31 3.99 3.50
C LEU A 345 4.81 4.16 3.36
N SER A 346 4.41 4.87 2.33
CA SER A 346 3.05 4.85 1.78
C SER A 346 3.09 4.38 0.35
N LEU A 347 2.23 3.45 -0.04
CA LEU A 347 1.96 3.10 -1.42
C LEU A 347 0.64 3.74 -1.84
N ARG A 348 0.64 4.38 -3.00
CA ARG A 348 -0.50 5.08 -3.58
C ARG A 348 -0.52 4.95 -5.10
N GLU A 349 -1.66 5.21 -5.70
CA GLU A 349 -1.84 5.29 -7.16
C GLU A 349 -1.32 6.59 -7.78
N VAL A 350 -0.95 7.57 -6.95
CA VAL A 350 -0.42 8.87 -7.37
C VAL A 350 0.66 9.36 -6.42
N GLU A 351 1.67 10.05 -6.93
CA GLU A 351 2.72 10.68 -6.13
C GLU A 351 2.20 11.98 -5.50
N ARG A 352 2.24 12.07 -4.17
CA ARG A 352 1.97 13.33 -3.46
C ARG A 352 3.12 14.31 -3.66
N GLY A 353 2.79 15.58 -3.90
CA GLY A 353 3.78 16.65 -4.13
C GLY A 353 4.24 16.81 -5.56
N ALA A 354 4.16 15.79 -6.39
CA ALA A 354 4.42 15.87 -7.83
C ALA A 354 3.15 15.96 -8.67
N GLN A 355 1.96 15.99 -8.05
CA GLN A 355 0.70 16.02 -8.76
C GLN A 355 0.65 17.16 -9.79
N MET A 356 0.59 16.74 -11.00
CA MET A 356 0.51 17.59 -12.16
C MET A 356 -0.89 17.53 -12.74
N GLY A 357 -1.72 18.50 -12.39
CA GLY A 357 -3.06 18.57 -12.98
C GLY A 357 -4.03 17.54 -12.39
N ALA A 358 -4.58 16.64 -13.21
CA ALA A 358 -5.61 15.68 -12.84
C ALA A 358 -5.05 14.33 -12.31
N GLY A 359 -3.93 14.34 -11.60
CA GLY A 359 -3.30 13.14 -11.06
C GLY A 359 -4.12 12.42 -9.98
N TRP A 360 -5.00 13.11 -9.28
CA TRP A 360 -5.87 12.54 -8.25
C TRP A 360 -7.09 11.85 -8.85
N ASP A 361 -7.52 10.77 -8.19
CA ASP A 361 -8.81 10.16 -8.44
C ASP A 361 -9.92 11.21 -8.19
N PRO A 362 -10.71 11.57 -9.23
CA PRO A 362 -11.81 12.53 -9.07
C PRO A 362 -12.95 11.99 -8.21
N GLN A 363 -12.93 10.70 -7.86
CA GLN A 363 -13.90 10.07 -6.95
C GLN A 363 -13.51 10.20 -5.48
N HIS A 364 -12.27 10.58 -5.19
CA HIS A 364 -11.76 10.78 -3.84
C HIS A 364 -12.69 11.67 -3.02
N HIS A 365 -13.21 11.16 -1.92
CA HIS A 365 -14.19 11.82 -1.04
C HIS A 365 -15.49 12.26 -1.72
N GLN A 366 -15.90 11.55 -2.78
CA GLN A 366 -17.12 11.88 -3.54
C GLN A 366 -18.18 10.76 -3.46
N PRO A 367 -19.44 11.08 -3.74
CA PRO A 367 -20.53 10.09 -3.82
C PRO A 367 -20.31 9.04 -4.91
N THR A 368 -19.39 9.30 -5.81
CA THR A 368 -19.04 8.45 -6.95
C THR A 368 -17.88 7.49 -6.69
N ASP A 369 -17.27 7.53 -5.50
CA ASP A 369 -16.35 6.46 -5.06
C ASP A 369 -17.15 5.20 -4.73
N VAL A 370 -17.58 4.52 -5.77
CA VAL A 370 -18.39 3.31 -5.72
C VAL A 370 -17.77 2.20 -6.55
N TYR A 371 -17.90 0.95 -6.12
CA TYR A 371 -17.34 -0.22 -6.78
C TYR A 371 -17.60 -0.28 -8.29
N SER A 372 -18.81 0.10 -8.70
CA SER A 372 -19.23 0.05 -10.10
C SER A 372 -18.59 1.10 -11.00
N PHE A 373 -17.90 2.08 -10.44
CA PHE A 373 -17.15 3.07 -11.19
C PHE A 373 -15.86 2.46 -11.76
N TYR A 374 -15.19 1.61 -10.99
CA TYR A 374 -13.90 1.04 -11.32
C TYR A 374 -14.01 -0.17 -12.25
N ASN A 375 -13.11 -0.29 -13.20
CA ASN A 375 -13.03 -1.38 -14.15
C ASN A 375 -11.88 -2.36 -13.81
N ASP A 376 -11.67 -3.37 -14.66
CA ASP A 376 -10.66 -4.40 -14.40
C ASP A 376 -9.22 -3.87 -14.42
N ASP A 377 -8.92 -2.79 -15.13
CA ASP A 377 -7.58 -2.21 -15.16
C ASP A 377 -7.30 -1.48 -13.84
N ASP A 378 -8.29 -0.77 -13.28
CA ASP A 378 -8.19 -0.16 -11.95
C ASP A 378 -7.88 -1.22 -10.88
N PHE A 379 -8.64 -2.33 -10.87
CA PHE A 379 -8.40 -3.41 -9.93
C PHE A 379 -7.04 -4.11 -10.14
N ARG A 380 -6.51 -4.12 -11.37
CA ARG A 380 -5.18 -4.66 -11.66
C ARG A 380 -4.07 -3.79 -11.09
N LEU A 381 -4.21 -2.47 -11.09
CA LEU A 381 -3.26 -1.58 -10.43
C LEU A 381 -3.16 -1.91 -8.94
N GLY A 382 -4.32 -2.09 -8.26
CA GLY A 382 -4.34 -2.51 -6.85
C GLY A 382 -3.72 -3.89 -6.62
N LEU A 383 -3.96 -4.85 -7.52
CA LEU A 383 -3.33 -6.16 -7.44
C LEU A 383 -1.81 -6.07 -7.68
N ASN A 384 -1.36 -5.23 -8.62
CA ASN A 384 0.06 -4.97 -8.85
C ASN A 384 0.74 -4.44 -7.59
N ALA A 385 0.13 -3.49 -6.89
CA ALA A 385 0.62 -3.01 -5.59
C ALA A 385 0.69 -4.12 -4.53
N ALA A 386 -0.26 -5.05 -4.52
CA ALA A 386 -0.21 -6.23 -3.66
C ALA A 386 0.96 -7.16 -4.03
N GLN A 387 1.25 -7.33 -5.32
CA GLN A 387 2.40 -8.11 -5.81
C GLN A 387 3.72 -7.46 -5.40
N VAL A 388 3.84 -6.14 -5.52
CA VAL A 388 5.00 -5.35 -5.05
C VAL A 388 5.22 -5.58 -3.56
N THR A 389 4.19 -5.39 -2.75
CA THR A 389 4.29 -5.50 -1.30
C THR A 389 4.59 -6.93 -0.87
N LEU A 390 3.91 -7.93 -1.45
CA LEU A 390 4.18 -9.33 -1.14
C LEU A 390 5.60 -9.71 -1.52
N GLY A 391 6.06 -9.27 -2.70
CA GLY A 391 7.41 -9.50 -3.19
C GLY A 391 8.47 -8.92 -2.27
N ALA A 392 8.35 -7.65 -1.89
CA ALA A 392 9.29 -6.96 -1.01
C ALA A 392 9.27 -7.55 0.41
N ILE A 393 8.08 -7.66 1.02
CA ILE A 393 7.93 -8.18 2.38
C ILE A 393 8.27 -9.67 2.46
N GLY A 394 7.92 -10.45 1.44
CA GLY A 394 8.31 -11.86 1.37
C GLY A 394 9.84 -12.04 1.43
N GLN A 395 10.60 -11.20 0.75
CA GLN A 395 12.06 -11.19 0.83
C GLN A 395 12.56 -10.66 2.19
N LEU A 396 12.04 -9.53 2.65
CA LEU A 396 12.45 -8.87 3.89
C LEU A 396 12.13 -9.71 5.13
N ALA A 397 11.00 -10.40 5.13
CA ALA A 397 10.56 -11.26 6.23
C ALA A 397 11.09 -12.71 6.12
N GLY A 398 11.85 -13.05 5.10
CA GLY A 398 12.38 -14.40 4.90
C GLY A 398 11.27 -15.43 4.68
N ALA A 399 10.30 -15.11 3.83
CA ALA A 399 9.18 -16.01 3.56
C ALA A 399 9.63 -17.29 2.83
N ALA A 400 9.12 -18.42 3.31
CA ALA A 400 9.39 -19.74 2.75
C ALA A 400 8.10 -20.57 2.69
N ILE A 401 8.11 -21.56 1.80
CA ILE A 401 7.03 -22.53 1.67
C ILE A 401 7.53 -23.85 2.26
N THR A 402 6.82 -24.33 3.24
CA THR A 402 7.07 -25.66 3.82
C THR A 402 6.37 -26.74 2.98
N LYS A 403 7.07 -27.87 2.79
CA LYS A 403 6.53 -29.01 2.04
C LYS A 403 5.47 -29.75 2.85
#